data_6a7d8b58530d91404c7ab286fabfd59c
#
_entry.id   6a7d8b58530d91404c7ab286fabfd59c
#
_cell.length_a   1.000
_cell.length_b   1.000
_cell.length_c   1.000
_cell.angle_alpha   90.00
_cell.angle_beta   90.00
_cell.angle_gamma   90.00
#
_symmetry.space_group_name_H-M   'P 1'
#
loop_
_entity.id
_entity.type
_entity.pdbx_description
1 polymer ?
#
loop_
_entity_poly.entity_id
_entity_poly.type
_entity_poly.pdbx_seq_one_letter_code
_entity_poly.pdbx_strand_id
1 'polypeptide(L)'
;MIQELTDCGPSRTYPVYYLEDAMNNLGDCFDYAVNDYGAEGSEVAELFCLSGVAREFERGNAWVVSGKSGVELFALIAERSGYQSGSIPDRTYRFEKTPEYWTGWILAYLQWRLGESFEDLLHVVPFDALCSLYLSLIHI
;
A
#
# COMPACT_ATOMS: atom_id res chain seq x y z
N MET A 1 16.40 -15.14 19.00
CA MET A 1 15.60 -16.25 18.82
C MET A 1 14.24 -15.84 18.28
N ILE A 2 13.49 -16.81 17.93
CA ILE A 2 12.26 -16.57 17.26
C ILE A 2 11.34 -15.70 18.05
N GLN A 3 11.31 -15.94 19.34
CA GLN A 3 10.45 -15.19 20.18
C GLN A 3 10.77 -13.72 20.15
N GLU A 4 12.04 -13.40 20.11
CA GLU A 4 12.40 -12.03 20.03
C GLU A 4 11.99 -11.41 18.76
N LEU A 5 12.09 -12.14 17.66
CA LEU A 5 11.68 -11.61 16.41
C LEU A 5 10.21 -11.35 16.40
N THR A 6 9.43 -12.23 16.97
CA THR A 6 8.02 -12.02 17.04
C THR A 6 7.69 -10.92 18.00
N ASP A 7 8.44 -10.83 19.08
CA ASP A 7 8.15 -9.82 20.05
C ASP A 7 8.56 -8.46 19.58
N CYS A 8 9.61 -8.37 18.81
CA CYS A 8 10.03 -7.13 18.31
C CYS A 8 8.97 -6.46 17.54
N GLY A 9 8.07 -7.21 17.01
CA GLY A 9 7.00 -6.65 16.31
C GLY A 9 5.74 -6.84 17.05
N PRO A 10 5.59 -6.27 18.22
CA PRO A 10 4.34 -6.46 18.93
C PRO A 10 3.20 -5.95 18.09
N SER A 11 3.50 -5.08 17.18
CA SER A 11 2.46 -4.56 16.33
C SER A 11 2.29 -5.33 15.07
N ARG A 12 3.06 -6.39 14.85
CA ARG A 12 2.86 -7.22 13.70
C ARG A 12 1.58 -8.00 13.91
N THR A 13 0.54 -7.54 13.25
CA THR A 13 -0.79 -8.05 13.49
C THR A 13 -1.13 -9.20 12.60
N TYR A 14 -0.26 -9.56 11.67
CA TYR A 14 -0.49 -10.74 10.86
C TYR A 14 0.83 -11.48 10.64
N PRO A 15 0.72 -12.80 10.39
CA PRO A 15 1.92 -13.62 10.22
C PRO A 15 2.70 -13.24 8.97
N VAL A 16 3.97 -13.55 9.00
CA VAL A 16 4.87 -13.18 7.91
C VAL A 16 4.46 -13.80 6.59
N TYR A 17 3.75 -14.91 6.60
CA TYR A 17 3.39 -15.53 5.33
C TYR A 17 2.29 -14.75 4.60
N TYR A 18 1.67 -13.76 5.25
CA TYR A 18 0.75 -12.88 4.55
C TYR A 18 1.46 -11.63 4.01
N LEU A 19 2.71 -11.42 4.41
CA LEU A 19 3.40 -10.19 4.12
C LEU A 19 3.60 -9.98 2.62
N GLU A 20 3.94 -11.04 1.91
CA GLU A 20 4.16 -10.92 0.48
C GLU A 20 2.88 -10.48 -0.22
N ASP A 21 1.75 -11.07 0.16
CA ASP A 21 0.47 -10.67 -0.41
C ASP A 21 0.18 -9.21 -0.10
N ALA A 22 0.42 -8.79 1.13
CA ALA A 22 0.16 -7.41 1.52
C ALA A 22 0.99 -6.45 0.69
N MET A 23 2.27 -6.76 0.52
CA MET A 23 3.17 -5.91 -0.24
C MET A 23 2.75 -5.83 -1.70
N ASN A 24 2.47 -7.00 -2.28
CA ASN A 24 2.09 -7.03 -3.69
C ASN A 24 0.75 -6.37 -3.93
N ASN A 25 -0.20 -6.57 -3.05
CA ASN A 25 -1.52 -6.00 -3.23
C ASN A 25 -1.52 -4.49 -3.05
N LEU A 26 -0.79 -4.00 -2.06
CA LEU A 26 -0.73 -2.56 -1.86
C LEU A 26 0.07 -1.89 -2.97
N GLY A 27 1.15 -2.53 -3.42
CA GLY A 27 1.90 -2.03 -4.55
C GLY A 27 1.04 -1.94 -5.78
N ASP A 28 0.27 -2.98 -6.05
CA ASP A 28 -0.59 -3.01 -7.20
C ASP A 28 -1.70 -1.97 -7.10
N CYS A 29 -2.18 -1.72 -5.90
CA CYS A 29 -3.21 -0.72 -5.67
C CYS A 29 -2.72 0.67 -6.08
N PHE A 30 -1.54 1.07 -5.63
CA PHE A 30 -1.01 2.38 -5.99
C PHE A 30 -0.64 2.46 -7.46
N ASP A 31 -0.08 1.37 -8.00
CA ASP A 31 0.25 1.34 -9.41
C ASP A 31 -1.00 1.54 -10.27
N TYR A 32 -2.06 0.82 -9.96
CA TYR A 32 -3.30 0.93 -10.69
C TYR A 32 -3.90 2.33 -10.55
N ALA A 33 -3.91 2.85 -9.33
CA ALA A 33 -4.55 4.12 -9.06
C ALA A 33 -3.90 5.25 -9.84
N VAL A 34 -2.57 5.22 -9.95
CA VAL A 34 -1.86 6.31 -10.61
C VAL A 34 -1.77 6.06 -12.10
N ASN A 35 -1.41 4.86 -12.50
CA ASN A 35 -1.04 4.64 -13.90
C ASN A 35 -2.19 4.18 -14.78
N ASP A 36 -3.24 3.61 -14.20
CA ASP A 36 -4.41 3.24 -14.98
C ASP A 36 -5.56 4.20 -14.75
N TYR A 37 -5.83 4.50 -13.48
CA TYR A 37 -6.97 5.36 -13.16
C TYR A 37 -6.63 6.83 -13.36
N GLY A 38 -5.36 7.21 -13.14
CA GLY A 38 -4.94 8.58 -13.38
C GLY A 38 -4.99 9.48 -12.16
N ALA A 39 -5.02 8.93 -10.98
CA ALA A 39 -5.04 9.72 -9.76
C ALA A 39 -3.64 10.14 -9.36
N GLU A 40 -3.57 11.17 -8.50
CA GLU A 40 -2.29 11.56 -7.92
C GLU A 40 -1.95 10.61 -6.80
N GLY A 41 -0.70 10.12 -6.79
CA GLY A 41 -0.29 9.14 -5.78
C GLY A 41 -0.43 9.64 -4.36
N SER A 42 -0.03 10.89 -4.12
CA SER A 42 -0.14 11.44 -2.77
C SER A 42 -1.59 11.55 -2.33
N GLU A 43 -2.48 11.84 -3.26
CA GLU A 43 -3.89 11.91 -2.93
C GLU A 43 -4.45 10.53 -2.60
N VAL A 44 -4.06 9.52 -3.36
CA VAL A 44 -4.51 8.17 -3.08
C VAL A 44 -4.00 7.71 -1.73
N ALA A 45 -2.76 8.05 -1.38
CA ALA A 45 -2.20 7.69 -0.09
C ALA A 45 -3.01 8.34 1.04
N GLU A 46 -3.41 9.58 0.86
CA GLU A 46 -4.22 10.25 1.84
C GLU A 46 -5.59 9.59 1.97
N LEU A 47 -6.21 9.27 0.85
CA LEU A 47 -7.51 8.61 0.88
C LEU A 47 -7.43 7.20 1.46
N PHE A 48 -6.33 6.52 1.22
CA PHE A 48 -6.08 5.21 1.83
C PHE A 48 -6.21 5.32 3.35
N CYS A 49 -5.62 6.36 3.92
CA CYS A 49 -5.70 6.58 5.36
C CYS A 49 -7.08 7.05 5.79
N LEU A 50 -7.66 8.01 5.07
CA LEU A 50 -8.93 8.59 5.46
C LEU A 50 -10.09 7.60 5.34
N SER A 51 -10.02 6.71 4.38
CA SER A 51 -11.11 5.75 4.15
C SER A 51 -11.17 4.66 5.21
N GLY A 52 -10.14 4.56 6.04
CA GLY A 52 -10.07 3.50 7.03
C GLY A 52 -9.46 2.22 6.52
N VAL A 53 -9.16 2.13 5.23
CA VAL A 53 -8.57 0.91 4.68
C VAL A 53 -7.18 0.69 5.26
N ALA A 54 -6.41 1.78 5.44
CA ALA A 54 -5.10 1.67 6.04
C ALA A 54 -5.17 1.05 7.42
N ARG A 55 -6.17 1.45 8.21
CA ARG A 55 -6.31 0.93 9.55
C ARG A 55 -6.63 -0.55 9.55
N GLU A 56 -7.40 -1.01 8.57
CA GLU A 56 -7.69 -2.44 8.48
C GLU A 56 -6.45 -3.23 8.09
N PHE A 57 -5.59 -2.66 7.26
CA PHE A 57 -4.30 -3.26 6.96
C PHE A 57 -3.49 -3.35 8.25
N GLU A 58 -3.45 -2.27 9.02
CA GLU A 58 -2.66 -2.21 10.24
C GLU A 58 -3.14 -3.21 11.28
N ARG A 59 -4.44 -3.49 11.27
CA ARG A 59 -5.02 -4.46 12.20
C ARG A 59 -4.91 -5.88 11.71
N GLY A 60 -4.38 -6.08 10.51
CA GLY A 60 -4.18 -7.42 9.99
C GLY A 60 -5.44 -8.08 9.50
N ASN A 61 -6.42 -7.30 9.05
CA ASN A 61 -7.65 -7.87 8.52
C ASN A 61 -7.30 -8.62 7.24
N ALA A 62 -7.36 -9.96 7.29
CA ALA A 62 -6.93 -10.79 6.17
C ALA A 62 -7.74 -10.53 4.93
N TRP A 63 -9.00 -10.14 5.08
CA TRP A 63 -9.87 -9.83 3.96
C TRP A 63 -9.28 -8.69 3.13
N VAL A 64 -8.65 -7.70 3.80
CA VAL A 64 -8.06 -6.56 3.13
C VAL A 64 -6.61 -6.83 2.75
N VAL A 65 -5.86 -7.46 3.65
CA VAL A 65 -4.43 -7.66 3.46
C VAL A 65 -4.15 -8.62 2.32
N SER A 66 -4.87 -9.72 2.25
CA SER A 66 -4.60 -10.71 1.22
C SER A 66 -5.83 -11.11 0.43
N GLY A 67 -7.00 -10.71 0.84
CA GLY A 67 -8.22 -11.13 0.17
C GLY A 67 -8.67 -10.25 -0.97
N LYS A 68 -7.99 -9.11 -1.20
CA LYS A 68 -8.36 -8.20 -2.27
C LYS A 68 -7.19 -7.93 -3.16
N SER A 69 -7.44 -7.87 -4.46
CA SER A 69 -6.41 -7.46 -5.41
C SER A 69 -6.19 -5.95 -5.27
N GLY A 70 -5.16 -5.46 -5.94
CA GLY A 70 -4.87 -4.04 -5.90
C GLY A 70 -6.00 -3.20 -6.46
N VAL A 71 -6.62 -3.67 -7.55
CA VAL A 71 -7.75 -2.94 -8.14
C VAL A 71 -8.90 -2.93 -7.18
N GLU A 72 -9.17 -4.04 -6.50
CA GLU A 72 -10.24 -4.12 -5.54
C GLU A 72 -9.98 -3.24 -4.33
N LEU A 73 -8.72 -3.13 -3.91
CA LEU A 73 -8.36 -2.23 -2.83
C LEU A 73 -8.62 -0.79 -3.21
N PHE A 74 -8.24 -0.41 -4.43
CA PHE A 74 -8.48 0.95 -4.86
C PHE A 74 -9.96 1.24 -4.95
N ALA A 75 -10.74 0.28 -5.44
CA ALA A 75 -12.18 0.46 -5.53
C ALA A 75 -12.80 0.66 -4.14
N LEU A 76 -12.28 -0.08 -3.15
CA LEU A 76 -12.77 0.05 -1.80
C LEU A 76 -12.43 1.42 -1.21
N ILE A 77 -11.20 1.89 -1.46
CA ILE A 77 -10.78 3.20 -1.01
C ILE A 77 -11.66 4.28 -1.63
N ALA A 78 -11.89 4.18 -2.94
CA ALA A 78 -12.67 5.18 -3.64
C ALA A 78 -14.11 5.19 -3.15
N GLU A 79 -14.67 4.00 -2.94
CA GLU A 79 -16.03 3.90 -2.48
C GLU A 79 -16.19 4.50 -1.09
N ARG A 80 -15.30 4.16 -0.17
CA ARG A 80 -15.41 4.61 1.20
C ARG A 80 -15.12 6.09 1.35
N SER A 81 -14.29 6.64 0.50
CA SER A 81 -13.93 8.05 0.60
C SER A 81 -14.82 8.93 -0.27
N GLY A 82 -15.68 8.35 -1.08
CA GLY A 82 -16.50 9.12 -1.99
C GLY A 82 -15.70 9.79 -3.07
N TYR A 83 -14.49 9.27 -3.35
CA TYR A 83 -13.56 9.93 -4.21
C TYR A 83 -13.95 9.86 -5.64
N GLN A 84 -14.50 8.82 -6.15
CA GLN A 84 -14.66 8.72 -7.47
C GLN A 84 -15.86 8.39 -8.00
N SER A 85 -16.15 8.48 -9.11
CA SER A 85 -17.32 8.22 -9.71
C SER A 85 -17.09 7.71 -11.04
N GLY A 86 -17.99 7.08 -11.61
CA GLY A 86 -17.90 6.57 -12.92
C GLY A 86 -17.25 5.24 -12.94
N SER A 87 -16.91 4.77 -14.10
CA SER A 87 -16.40 3.44 -14.26
C SER A 87 -14.92 3.43 -13.95
N ILE A 88 -14.48 2.31 -13.44
CA ILE A 88 -13.07 2.09 -13.14
C ILE A 88 -12.46 1.42 -14.35
N PRO A 89 -11.39 1.99 -14.93
CA PRO A 89 -10.81 1.38 -16.14
C PRO A 89 -10.19 0.03 -15.84
N ASP A 90 -10.03 -0.75 -16.86
CA ASP A 90 -9.36 -2.03 -16.74
C ASP A 90 -7.90 -1.80 -16.47
N ARG A 91 -7.31 -2.77 -15.76
CA ARG A 91 -5.93 -2.67 -15.45
C ARG A 91 -5.07 -3.00 -16.66
N THR A 92 -4.00 -2.25 -16.86
CA THR A 92 -3.04 -2.51 -17.92
C THR A 92 -1.86 -3.27 -17.34
N TYR A 93 -1.52 -4.38 -17.96
CA TYR A 93 -0.38 -5.15 -17.49
C TYR A 93 0.90 -4.39 -17.81
N ARG A 94 1.80 -4.28 -16.84
CA ARG A 94 3.09 -3.63 -17.04
C ARG A 94 4.18 -4.62 -16.72
N PHE A 95 5.11 -4.75 -17.69
CA PHE A 95 6.20 -5.68 -17.55
C PHE A 95 7.13 -5.24 -16.43
N GLU A 96 7.44 -3.95 -16.34
CA GLU A 96 8.30 -3.43 -15.31
C GLU A 96 7.49 -2.77 -14.21
N LYS A 97 7.98 -2.89 -12.97
CA LYS A 97 7.29 -2.28 -11.85
C LYS A 97 7.52 -0.77 -11.86
N THR A 98 6.49 -0.04 -11.52
CA THR A 98 6.53 1.42 -11.51
C THR A 98 7.00 1.91 -10.15
N PRO A 99 7.37 3.19 -10.05
CA PRO A 99 7.69 3.77 -8.74
C PRO A 99 6.53 3.66 -7.77
N GLU A 100 5.30 3.77 -8.28
CA GLU A 100 4.12 3.67 -7.42
C GLU A 100 3.94 2.27 -6.89
N TYR A 101 4.23 1.26 -7.70
CA TYR A 101 4.17 -0.10 -7.23
C TYR A 101 5.18 -0.31 -6.10
N TRP A 102 6.43 0.11 -6.34
CA TRP A 102 7.47 -0.05 -5.34
C TRP A 102 7.12 0.67 -4.05
N THR A 103 6.53 1.86 -4.18
CA THR A 103 6.18 2.65 -3.00
C THR A 103 5.15 1.94 -2.14
N GLY A 104 4.09 1.43 -2.76
CA GLY A 104 3.11 0.67 -1.99
C GLY A 104 3.69 -0.59 -1.40
N TRP A 105 4.54 -1.25 -2.17
CA TRP A 105 5.19 -2.48 -1.76
C TRP A 105 6.04 -2.25 -0.51
N ILE A 106 6.87 -1.21 -0.53
CA ILE A 106 7.74 -0.95 0.60
C ILE A 106 6.99 -0.36 1.79
N LEU A 107 5.92 0.40 1.54
CA LEU A 107 5.12 0.93 2.64
C LEU A 107 4.48 -0.20 3.45
N ALA A 108 3.96 -1.23 2.77
CA ALA A 108 3.38 -2.36 3.48
C ALA A 108 4.43 -3.05 4.32
N TYR A 109 5.63 -3.22 3.78
CA TYR A 109 6.70 -3.85 4.52
C TYR A 109 7.07 -3.02 5.75
N LEU A 110 7.25 -1.71 5.56
CA LEU A 110 7.66 -0.85 6.66
C LEU A 110 6.60 -0.81 7.75
N GLN A 111 5.35 -0.76 7.36
CA GLN A 111 4.28 -0.76 8.34
C GLN A 111 4.29 -2.05 9.16
N TRP A 112 4.46 -3.19 8.48
CA TRP A 112 4.49 -4.48 9.15
C TRP A 112 5.73 -4.60 10.04
N ARG A 113 6.87 -4.18 9.52
CA ARG A 113 8.14 -4.35 10.21
C ARG A 113 8.28 -3.43 11.40
N LEU A 114 7.87 -2.17 11.25
CA LEU A 114 8.08 -1.17 12.29
C LEU A 114 6.91 -1.04 13.23
N GLY A 115 5.73 -1.44 12.80
CA GLY A 115 4.57 -1.34 13.65
C GLY A 115 3.98 0.05 13.72
N GLU A 116 4.42 0.94 12.84
CA GLU A 116 3.86 2.29 12.82
C GLU A 116 2.62 2.30 11.94
N SER A 117 1.78 3.30 12.11
CA SER A 117 0.64 3.44 11.24
C SER A 117 1.08 3.97 9.88
N PHE A 118 0.28 3.70 8.86
CA PHE A 118 0.57 4.25 7.53
C PHE A 118 0.56 5.76 7.59
N GLU A 119 -0.33 6.34 8.39
CA GLU A 119 -0.40 7.77 8.51
C GLU A 119 0.90 8.35 9.03
N ASP A 120 1.45 7.73 10.07
CA ASP A 120 2.72 8.20 10.63
C ASP A 120 3.86 8.00 9.66
N LEU A 121 3.90 6.85 8.99
CA LEU A 121 4.95 6.61 8.01
C LEU A 121 4.91 7.62 6.88
N LEU A 122 3.74 7.91 6.37
CA LEU A 122 3.60 8.86 5.27
C LEU A 122 3.86 10.29 5.71
N HIS A 123 3.70 10.57 7.00
CA HIS A 123 4.04 11.86 7.53
C HIS A 123 5.54 12.06 7.54
N VAL A 124 6.29 11.02 7.87
CA VAL A 124 7.75 11.08 7.92
C VAL A 124 8.32 11.03 6.50
N VAL A 125 7.81 10.12 5.67
CA VAL A 125 8.30 9.98 4.30
C VAL A 125 7.11 10.02 3.36
N PRO A 126 6.83 11.17 2.75
CA PRO A 126 5.66 11.30 1.88
C PRO A 126 5.74 10.37 0.67
N PHE A 127 4.59 10.09 0.10
CA PHE A 127 4.47 9.17 -1.02
C PHE A 127 5.42 9.56 -2.16
N ASP A 128 5.43 10.85 -2.52
CA ASP A 128 6.24 11.31 -3.64
C ASP A 128 7.73 11.16 -3.35
N ALA A 129 8.13 11.31 -2.09
CA ALA A 129 9.53 11.15 -1.73
C ALA A 129 9.97 9.71 -1.90
N LEU A 130 9.09 8.76 -1.60
CA LEU A 130 9.41 7.35 -1.81
C LEU A 130 9.51 7.02 -3.28
N CYS A 131 8.63 7.58 -4.11
CA CYS A 131 8.71 7.38 -5.55
C CYS A 131 10.03 7.92 -6.10
N SER A 132 10.45 9.09 -5.63
CA SER A 132 11.70 9.68 -6.05
C SER A 132 12.88 8.85 -5.63
N LEU A 133 12.81 8.27 -4.44
CA LEU A 133 13.88 7.41 -3.96
C LEU A 133 14.01 6.19 -4.86
N TYR A 134 12.92 5.58 -5.25
CA TYR A 134 12.97 4.43 -6.13
C TYR A 134 13.63 4.79 -7.46
N LEU A 135 13.24 5.94 -8.04
CA LEU A 135 13.82 6.36 -9.30
C LEU A 135 15.32 6.60 -9.17
N SER A 136 15.74 7.12 -8.04
CA SER A 136 17.14 7.36 -7.79
C SER A 136 17.91 6.04 -7.67
N LEU A 137 17.30 5.03 -7.07
CA LEU A 137 17.96 3.74 -6.88
C LEU A 137 18.14 3.00 -8.21
N ILE A 138 17.17 3.07 -9.10
CA ILE A 138 17.28 2.32 -10.34
C ILE A 138 18.18 3.00 -11.35
N HIS A 139 18.62 4.23 -11.08
CA HIS A 139 19.55 4.89 -11.98
C HIS A 139 20.98 4.76 -11.51
N ILE A 140 21.21 4.03 -10.46
CA ILE A 140 22.53 3.72 -10.03
C ILE A 140 23.10 2.61 -10.87
#